data_302c66860d0d1d6e4f8c568dcbeb6100
#
_entry.id   302c66860d0d1d6e4f8c568dcbeb6100
#
_cell.length_a   1.000
_cell.length_b   1.000
_cell.length_c   1.000
_cell.angle_alpha   90.00
_cell.angle_beta   90.00
_cell.angle_gamma   90.00
#
_symmetry.space_group_name_H-M   'P 1'
#
loop_
_entity.id
_entity.type
_entity.pdbx_description
1 polymer ?
#
loop_
_entity_poly.entity_id
_entity_poly.type
_entity_poly.pdbx_seq_one_letter_code
_entity_poly.pdbx_strand_id
1 'polypeptide(L)'
;STQGVSSAASDVYKRQTVGQFRRILTGEIKSWKDLNPKSRLGDLSVVFDNPNSGTIHYAIDSICRGEQLASSLTALKSNEEVIEYVSKTPNALGVIGANWIGNKSDTTRLSFNETVRVMAVSNSGHATVGNSHKPYQAYLALREYPLVHDVFILINDPRTALPTGLMRFLTGERGQRIILKSGIVPATQPVRLVNVKDEF
;
A
#
# COMPACT_ATOMS: atom_id res chain seq x y z
N SER A 1 -34.30 -6.36 -1.59
CA SER A 1 -33.57 -5.41 -2.44
C SER A 1 -33.08 -4.23 -1.59
N THR A 2 -31.90 -4.36 -1.05
CA THR A 2 -31.20 -3.27 -0.38
C THR A 2 -30.34 -2.57 -1.44
N GLN A 3 -30.86 -1.50 -2.00
CA GLN A 3 -30.03 -0.56 -2.75
C GLN A 3 -28.99 0.02 -1.79
N GLY A 4 -27.74 -0.38 -1.99
CA GLY A 4 -26.60 0.25 -1.32
C GLY A 4 -26.46 1.68 -1.81
N VAL A 5 -27.03 2.62 -1.08
CA VAL A 5 -26.73 4.04 -1.27
C VAL A 5 -25.26 4.21 -0.91
N SER A 6 -24.40 4.24 -1.93
CA SER A 6 -23.01 4.69 -1.82
C SER A 6 -23.06 6.16 -1.46
N SER A 7 -23.16 6.48 -0.17
CA SER A 7 -23.06 7.86 0.28
C SER A 7 -21.61 8.34 0.09
N ALA A 8 -21.42 9.60 -0.29
CA ALA A 8 -20.09 10.23 -0.38
C ALA A 8 -19.25 10.02 0.89
N ALA A 9 -19.89 9.75 2.04
CA ALA A 9 -19.26 9.38 3.30
C ALA A 9 -18.50 8.06 3.22
N SER A 10 -18.95 7.08 2.41
CA SER A 10 -18.27 5.78 2.27
C SER A 10 -17.06 5.84 1.34
N ASP A 11 -16.98 6.83 0.47
CA ASP A 11 -15.90 6.93 -0.51
C ASP A 11 -14.58 7.37 0.10
N VAL A 12 -14.61 8.19 1.15
CA VAL A 12 -13.40 8.63 1.86
C VAL A 12 -12.63 7.46 2.48
N TYR A 13 -13.34 6.42 2.92
CA TYR A 13 -12.71 5.19 3.45
C TYR A 13 -12.23 4.24 2.34
N LYS A 14 -12.58 4.51 1.11
CA LYS A 14 -12.23 3.69 -0.04
C LYS A 14 -11.14 4.31 -0.88
N ARG A 15 -11.07 5.65 -0.95
CA ARG A 15 -10.18 6.40 -1.83
C ARG A 15 -9.58 7.59 -1.14
N GLN A 16 -8.29 7.81 -1.37
CA GLN A 16 -7.55 8.98 -0.89
C GLN A 16 -6.66 9.52 -2.00
N THR A 17 -6.31 10.79 -1.91
CA THR A 17 -5.24 11.35 -2.73
C THR A 17 -3.90 11.22 -2.01
N VAL A 18 -2.79 11.21 -2.75
CA VAL A 18 -1.44 11.28 -2.15
C VAL A 18 -1.30 12.53 -1.27
N GLY A 19 -1.91 13.66 -1.69
CA GLY A 19 -1.90 14.88 -0.89
C GLY A 19 -2.66 14.76 0.44
N GLN A 20 -3.82 14.09 0.46
CA GLN A 20 -4.54 13.81 1.70
C GLN A 20 -3.73 12.87 2.60
N PHE A 21 -3.13 11.83 2.02
CA PHE A 21 -2.30 10.90 2.77
C PHE A 21 -1.07 11.60 3.38
N ARG A 22 -0.38 12.49 2.63
CA ARG A 22 0.69 13.34 3.20
C ARG A 22 0.20 14.14 4.40
N ARG A 23 -0.94 14.84 4.28
CA ARG A 23 -1.50 15.64 5.37
C ARG A 23 -1.91 14.83 6.59
N ILE A 24 -2.30 13.56 6.41
CA ILE A 24 -2.51 12.61 7.50
C ILE A 24 -1.17 12.30 8.19
N LEU A 25 -0.14 11.97 7.41
CA LEU A 25 1.17 11.59 7.94
C LEU A 25 1.89 12.75 8.64
N THR A 26 1.71 13.99 8.19
CA THR A 26 2.27 15.19 8.84
C THR A 26 1.43 15.70 10.02
N GLY A 27 0.22 15.13 10.23
CA GLY A 27 -0.65 15.48 11.34
C GLY A 27 -1.51 16.72 11.12
N GLU A 28 -1.62 17.22 9.90
CA GLU A 28 -2.59 18.26 9.54
C GLU A 28 -4.04 17.73 9.60
N ILE A 29 -4.23 16.49 9.16
CA ILE A 29 -5.49 15.76 9.24
C ILE A 29 -5.38 14.77 10.40
N LYS A 30 -6.20 14.96 11.44
CA LYS A 30 -6.16 14.18 12.68
C LYS A 30 -7.36 13.28 12.86
N SER A 31 -8.45 13.55 12.16
CA SER A 31 -9.69 12.79 12.30
C SER A 31 -10.29 12.45 10.93
N TRP A 32 -11.11 11.41 10.91
CA TRP A 32 -11.90 11.06 9.73
C TRP A 32 -12.90 12.16 9.35
N LYS A 33 -13.30 13.03 10.32
CA LYS A 33 -14.17 14.17 10.06
C LYS A 33 -13.48 15.28 9.28
N ASP A 34 -12.16 15.41 9.39
CA ASP A 34 -11.38 16.39 8.61
C ASP A 34 -11.38 16.03 7.13
N LEU A 35 -11.49 14.73 6.82
CA LEU A 35 -11.63 14.23 5.45
C LEU A 35 -13.08 14.26 4.97
N ASN A 36 -14.01 13.96 5.86
CA ASN A 36 -15.44 13.98 5.59
C ASN A 36 -16.23 14.35 6.84
N PRO A 37 -16.87 15.54 6.87
CA PRO A 37 -17.66 16.01 8.02
C PRO A 37 -18.80 15.08 8.46
N LYS A 38 -19.28 14.21 7.55
CA LYS A 38 -20.34 13.23 7.85
C LYS A 38 -19.79 11.92 8.44
N SER A 39 -18.47 11.80 8.63
CA SER A 39 -17.86 10.62 9.23
C SER A 39 -18.34 10.42 10.67
N ARG A 40 -18.64 9.17 11.02
CA ARG A 40 -18.92 8.74 12.39
C ARG A 40 -17.70 8.19 13.11
N LEU A 41 -16.58 8.01 12.40
CA LEU A 41 -15.30 7.62 12.98
C LEU A 41 -14.67 8.82 13.67
N GLY A 42 -13.96 8.54 14.75
CA GLY A 42 -13.26 9.56 15.53
C GLY A 42 -11.89 9.93 14.95
N ASP A 43 -10.94 10.10 15.84
CA ASP A 43 -9.57 10.45 15.48
C ASP A 43 -8.91 9.31 14.69
N LEU A 44 -8.06 9.69 13.74
CA LEU A 44 -7.29 8.75 12.93
C LEU A 44 -6.21 8.07 13.78
N SER A 45 -6.21 6.73 13.80
CA SER A 45 -5.12 5.94 14.37
C SER A 45 -4.28 5.38 13.22
N VAL A 46 -3.13 6.00 12.95
CA VAL A 46 -2.24 5.57 11.86
C VAL A 46 -1.14 4.66 12.40
N VAL A 47 -1.01 3.47 11.82
CA VAL A 47 -0.05 2.47 12.25
C VAL A 47 0.82 1.97 11.10
N PHE A 48 2.10 1.78 11.39
CA PHE A 48 3.13 1.21 10.50
C PHE A 48 3.61 -0.15 11.00
N ASP A 49 4.24 -0.90 10.12
CA ASP A 49 4.77 -2.23 10.39
C ASP A 49 6.00 -2.26 11.33
N ASN A 50 6.92 -1.32 11.15
CA ASN A 50 8.18 -1.31 11.91
C ASN A 50 8.79 0.10 11.86
N PRO A 51 9.35 0.62 12.97
CA PRO A 51 9.94 1.97 13.00
C PRO A 51 11.12 2.17 12.04
N ASN A 52 11.79 1.08 11.64
CA ASN A 52 12.93 1.11 10.71
C ASN A 52 12.58 0.48 9.36
N SER A 53 11.31 0.39 8.99
CA SER A 53 10.89 -0.23 7.73
C SER A 53 11.13 0.69 6.52
N GLY A 54 11.31 0.06 5.36
CA GLY A 54 11.34 0.79 4.09
C GLY A 54 10.04 1.57 3.84
N THR A 55 8.92 1.12 4.39
CA THR A 55 7.62 1.80 4.31
C THR A 55 7.64 3.16 5.00
N ILE A 56 8.22 3.25 6.21
CA ILE A 56 8.37 4.54 6.93
C ILE A 56 9.36 5.44 6.21
N HIS A 57 10.52 4.94 5.80
CA HIS A 57 11.49 5.74 5.04
C HIS A 57 10.89 6.27 3.74
N TYR A 58 10.18 5.44 3.00
CA TYR A 58 9.46 5.90 1.81
C TYR A 58 8.39 6.98 2.13
N ALA A 59 7.67 6.82 3.24
CA ALA A 59 6.68 7.81 3.68
C ALA A 59 7.35 9.17 3.98
N ILE A 60 8.48 9.18 4.69
CA ILE A 60 9.22 10.40 5.01
C ILE A 60 9.79 11.05 3.74
N ASP A 61 10.54 10.29 2.95
CA ASP A 61 11.34 10.84 1.85
C ASP A 61 10.48 11.19 0.63
N SER A 62 9.56 10.29 0.24
CA SER A 62 8.83 10.41 -1.01
C SER A 62 7.46 11.07 -0.84
N ILE A 63 6.72 10.72 0.22
CA ILE A 63 5.36 11.23 0.43
C ILE A 63 5.41 12.56 1.18
N CYS A 64 6.10 12.61 2.31
CA CYS A 64 6.22 13.81 3.14
C CYS A 64 7.34 14.76 2.66
N ARG A 65 8.17 14.34 1.70
CA ARG A 65 9.25 15.15 1.11
C ARG A 65 10.23 15.70 2.15
N GLY A 66 10.56 14.89 3.16
CA GLY A 66 11.43 15.23 4.27
C GLY A 66 10.75 15.99 5.40
N GLU A 67 9.45 16.27 5.33
CA GLU A 67 8.71 16.79 6.48
C GLU A 67 8.61 15.75 7.59
N GLN A 68 8.61 16.21 8.82
CA GLN A 68 8.54 15.34 10.00
C GLN A 68 7.17 14.65 10.08
N LEU A 69 7.18 13.37 10.37
CA LEU A 69 5.96 12.62 10.67
C LEU A 69 5.34 13.09 11.99
N ALA A 70 4.03 13.04 12.06
CA ALA A 70 3.30 13.38 13.28
C ALA A 70 3.67 12.44 14.42
N SER A 71 3.78 12.97 15.64
CA SER A 71 4.09 12.18 16.84
C SER A 71 2.97 11.21 17.25
N SER A 72 1.78 11.35 16.67
CA SER A 72 0.64 10.46 16.91
C SER A 72 0.68 9.16 16.10
N LEU A 73 1.64 9.02 15.18
CA LEU A 73 1.81 7.78 14.41
C LEU A 73 2.49 6.72 15.26
N THR A 74 2.02 5.50 15.15
CA THR A 74 2.53 4.36 15.91
C THR A 74 3.15 3.33 14.97
N ALA A 75 4.32 2.82 15.31
CA ALA A 75 4.91 1.66 14.64
C ALA A 75 4.67 0.42 15.50
N LEU A 76 4.17 -0.64 14.87
CA LEU A 76 4.00 -1.96 15.46
C LEU A 76 5.29 -2.79 15.22
N LYS A 77 5.21 -4.11 15.38
CA LYS A 77 6.41 -4.96 15.24
C LYS A 77 6.44 -5.69 13.89
N SER A 78 5.28 -5.92 13.28
CA SER A 78 5.18 -6.66 12.02
C SER A 78 3.97 -6.23 11.19
N ASN A 79 3.97 -6.62 9.92
CA ASN A 79 2.85 -6.37 9.01
C ASN A 79 1.57 -7.12 9.43
N GLU A 80 1.72 -8.31 10.01
CA GLU A 80 0.61 -9.11 10.54
C GLU A 80 -0.07 -8.39 11.71
N GLU A 81 0.71 -7.79 12.61
CA GLU A 81 0.17 -7.01 13.72
C GLU A 81 -0.59 -5.78 13.21
N VAL A 82 -0.13 -5.12 12.11
CA VAL A 82 -0.86 -4.02 11.50
C VAL A 82 -2.21 -4.50 10.96
N ILE A 83 -2.24 -5.62 10.24
CA ILE A 83 -3.49 -6.17 9.70
C ILE A 83 -4.46 -6.51 10.84
N GLU A 84 -3.96 -7.16 11.89
CA GLU A 84 -4.76 -7.50 13.07
C GLU A 84 -5.31 -6.25 13.77
N TYR A 85 -4.46 -5.24 13.98
CA TYR A 85 -4.85 -3.98 14.62
C TYR A 85 -5.95 -3.27 13.81
N VAL A 86 -5.75 -3.11 12.50
CA VAL A 86 -6.71 -2.45 11.61
C VAL A 86 -8.03 -3.21 11.54
N SER A 87 -8.00 -4.55 11.55
CA SER A 87 -9.22 -5.37 11.52
C SER A 87 -10.10 -5.20 12.76
N LYS A 88 -9.49 -4.87 13.91
CA LYS A 88 -10.17 -4.69 15.21
C LYS A 88 -10.47 -3.22 15.54
N THR A 89 -9.87 -2.27 14.83
CA THR A 89 -9.94 -0.84 15.16
C THR A 89 -10.55 -0.05 13.99
N PRO A 90 -11.85 0.29 14.04
CA PRO A 90 -12.57 0.87 12.90
C PRO A 90 -12.03 2.20 12.38
N ASN A 91 -11.37 2.99 13.22
CA ASN A 91 -10.76 4.29 12.87
C ASN A 91 -9.27 4.19 12.53
N ALA A 92 -8.71 2.96 12.44
CA ALA A 92 -7.31 2.77 12.11
C ALA A 92 -7.04 2.84 10.61
N LEU A 93 -5.85 3.35 10.28
CA LEU A 93 -5.25 3.36 8.96
C LEU A 93 -3.88 2.66 9.02
N GLY A 94 -3.76 1.49 8.43
CA GLY A 94 -2.50 0.76 8.34
C GLY A 94 -1.71 1.11 7.09
N VAL A 95 -0.40 1.25 7.23
CA VAL A 95 0.54 1.51 6.13
C VAL A 95 1.56 0.39 6.07
N ILE A 96 1.41 -0.49 5.10
CA ILE A 96 2.24 -1.70 4.93
C ILE A 96 2.50 -1.98 3.45
N GLY A 97 3.43 -2.87 3.18
CA GLY A 97 3.70 -3.34 1.81
C GLY A 97 2.51 -4.10 1.21
N ALA A 98 2.19 -3.84 -0.07
CA ALA A 98 1.06 -4.44 -0.76
C ALA A 98 1.11 -5.98 -0.83
N ASN A 99 2.31 -6.57 -0.80
CA ASN A 99 2.52 -8.01 -0.80
C ASN A 99 1.98 -8.71 0.47
N TRP A 100 1.75 -7.97 1.56
CA TRP A 100 1.22 -8.52 2.82
C TRP A 100 -0.31 -8.59 2.86
N ILE A 101 -0.99 -7.77 2.06
CA ILE A 101 -2.45 -7.69 2.04
C ILE A 101 -3.11 -8.56 0.97
N GLY A 102 -2.34 -9.27 0.14
CA GLY A 102 -2.86 -10.23 -0.83
C GLY A 102 -3.55 -11.41 -0.15
N ASN A 103 -4.63 -11.88 -0.74
CA ASN A 103 -5.30 -13.10 -0.27
C ASN A 103 -4.43 -14.33 -0.61
N LYS A 104 -3.86 -14.96 0.42
CA LYS A 104 -2.97 -16.13 0.26
C LYS A 104 -3.67 -17.36 -0.29
N SER A 105 -4.98 -17.45 -0.15
CA SER A 105 -5.81 -18.55 -0.66
C SER A 105 -6.21 -18.37 -2.12
N ASP A 106 -6.08 -17.15 -2.66
CA ASP A 106 -6.39 -16.86 -4.05
C ASP A 106 -5.20 -17.17 -4.96
N THR A 107 -5.30 -18.23 -5.70
CA THR A 107 -4.27 -18.65 -6.67
C THR A 107 -4.13 -17.68 -7.84
N THR A 108 -5.16 -16.89 -8.13
CA THR A 108 -5.12 -15.85 -9.17
C THR A 108 -4.42 -14.58 -8.72
N ARG A 109 -4.36 -14.33 -7.38
CA ARG A 109 -3.79 -13.14 -6.73
C ARG A 109 -4.43 -11.83 -7.17
N LEU A 110 -5.69 -11.89 -7.52
CA LEU A 110 -6.50 -10.74 -7.90
C LEU A 110 -7.37 -10.23 -6.76
N SER A 111 -7.29 -10.86 -5.56
CA SER A 111 -8.03 -10.45 -4.38
C SER A 111 -7.11 -10.07 -3.21
N PHE A 112 -7.65 -9.24 -2.34
CA PHE A 112 -7.01 -8.85 -1.09
C PHE A 112 -7.61 -9.58 0.09
N ASN A 113 -6.93 -9.51 1.23
CA ASN A 113 -7.43 -10.02 2.50
C ASN A 113 -8.77 -9.34 2.84
N GLU A 114 -9.80 -10.13 3.09
CA GLU A 114 -11.16 -9.65 3.35
C GLU A 114 -11.34 -9.04 4.76
N THR A 115 -10.39 -9.29 5.67
CA THR A 115 -10.47 -8.77 7.06
C THR A 115 -10.20 -7.27 7.13
N VAL A 116 -9.54 -6.70 6.12
CA VAL A 116 -9.22 -5.28 6.02
C VAL A 116 -9.66 -4.71 4.68
N ARG A 117 -9.98 -3.43 4.65
CA ARG A 117 -10.30 -2.73 3.41
C ARG A 117 -9.05 -2.11 2.82
N VAL A 118 -8.67 -2.54 1.62
CA VAL A 118 -7.58 -1.92 0.88
C VAL A 118 -8.09 -0.66 0.19
N MET A 119 -7.37 0.44 0.44
CA MET A 119 -7.71 1.77 -0.07
C MET A 119 -7.15 1.96 -1.47
N ALA A 120 -7.94 2.58 -2.35
CA ALA A 120 -7.45 3.07 -3.63
C ALA A 120 -6.81 4.44 -3.45
N VAL A 121 -5.74 4.72 -4.19
CA VAL A 121 -5.01 5.99 -4.09
C VAL A 121 -4.94 6.67 -5.46
N SER A 122 -5.14 7.99 -5.46
CA SER A 122 -5.05 8.84 -6.63
C SER A 122 -3.89 9.83 -6.51
N ASN A 123 -3.21 10.08 -7.63
CA ASN A 123 -2.21 11.14 -7.71
C ASN A 123 -2.81 12.52 -8.07
N SER A 124 -4.11 12.57 -8.33
CA SER A 124 -4.82 13.81 -8.66
C SER A 124 -5.19 14.58 -7.39
N GLY A 125 -5.56 15.85 -7.52
CA GLY A 125 -6.02 16.68 -6.38
C GLY A 125 -7.34 16.21 -5.76
N HIS A 126 -8.13 15.42 -6.49
CA HIS A 126 -9.38 14.81 -6.03
C HIS A 126 -9.46 13.34 -6.46
N ALA A 127 -9.77 12.46 -5.52
CA ALA A 127 -9.87 11.03 -5.75
C ALA A 127 -11.27 10.64 -6.24
N THR A 128 -11.34 9.98 -7.41
CA THR A 128 -12.57 9.50 -8.02
C THR A 128 -12.43 8.00 -8.36
N VAL A 129 -13.52 7.35 -8.74
CA VAL A 129 -13.49 5.94 -9.21
C VAL A 129 -12.55 5.78 -10.41
N GLY A 130 -12.56 6.74 -11.34
CA GLY A 130 -11.81 6.66 -12.59
C GLY A 130 -10.32 7.01 -12.47
N ASN A 131 -9.86 7.63 -11.37
CA ASN A 131 -8.47 8.06 -11.20
C ASN A 131 -7.79 7.53 -9.94
N SER A 132 -8.42 6.57 -9.25
CA SER A 132 -7.88 5.96 -8.03
C SER A 132 -7.71 4.47 -8.25
N HIS A 133 -6.53 3.95 -7.93
CA HIS A 133 -6.19 2.55 -8.13
C HIS A 133 -5.84 1.88 -6.81
N LYS A 134 -6.19 0.60 -6.65
CA LYS A 134 -5.69 -0.26 -5.58
C LYS A 134 -4.35 -0.86 -6.00
N PRO A 135 -3.51 -1.33 -5.06
CA PRO A 135 -2.16 -1.80 -5.35
C PRO A 135 -2.14 -3.21 -5.99
N TYR A 136 -2.91 -3.43 -7.05
CA TYR A 136 -2.78 -4.62 -7.89
C TYR A 136 -1.47 -4.58 -8.68
N GLN A 137 -0.84 -5.73 -8.87
CA GLN A 137 0.43 -5.81 -9.61
C GLN A 137 0.39 -5.11 -10.97
N ALA A 138 -0.74 -5.16 -11.67
CA ALA A 138 -0.94 -4.47 -12.94
C ALA A 138 -0.78 -2.95 -12.80
N TYR A 139 -1.49 -2.35 -11.85
CA TYR A 139 -1.41 -0.89 -11.61
C TYR A 139 -0.07 -0.44 -11.03
N LEU A 140 0.59 -1.33 -10.26
CA LEU A 140 1.97 -1.09 -9.81
C LEU A 140 2.95 -1.09 -11.00
N ALA A 141 2.84 -2.06 -11.90
CA ALA A 141 3.68 -2.17 -13.09
C ALA A 141 3.48 -1.01 -14.07
N LEU A 142 2.24 -0.57 -14.24
CA LEU A 142 1.88 0.58 -15.10
C LEU A 142 2.14 1.94 -14.42
N ARG A 143 2.57 1.97 -13.15
CA ARG A 143 2.74 3.19 -12.35
C ARG A 143 1.45 4.02 -12.19
N GLU A 144 0.29 3.37 -12.34
CA GLU A 144 -1.03 3.99 -12.12
C GLU A 144 -1.37 4.09 -10.63
N TYR A 145 -0.90 3.13 -9.81
CA TYR A 145 -0.92 3.26 -8.35
C TYR A 145 0.26 4.13 -7.92
N PRO A 146 0.03 5.26 -7.23
CA PRO A 146 1.08 6.27 -7.06
C PRO A 146 2.11 5.96 -5.96
N LEU A 147 1.78 5.10 -4.99
CA LEU A 147 2.67 4.78 -3.86
C LEU A 147 3.55 3.57 -4.20
N VAL A 148 4.51 3.79 -5.07
CA VAL A 148 5.44 2.75 -5.55
C VAL A 148 6.88 3.17 -5.29
N HIS A 149 7.69 2.25 -4.79
CA HIS A 149 9.13 2.40 -4.70
C HIS A 149 9.85 1.17 -5.25
N ASP A 150 11.04 1.38 -5.78
CA ASP A 150 11.86 0.30 -6.31
C ASP A 150 12.72 -0.30 -5.19
N VAL A 151 12.95 -1.61 -5.27
CA VAL A 151 13.83 -2.33 -4.34
C VAL A 151 15.11 -2.69 -5.09
N PHE A 152 16.26 -2.26 -4.56
CA PHE A 152 17.57 -2.48 -5.14
C PHE A 152 18.39 -3.47 -4.32
N ILE A 153 19.20 -4.27 -5.01
CA ILE A 153 20.20 -5.12 -4.39
C ILE A 153 21.56 -4.51 -4.66
N LEU A 154 22.27 -4.15 -3.60
CA LEU A 154 23.62 -3.63 -3.66
C LEU A 154 24.60 -4.74 -3.26
N ILE A 155 25.63 -4.96 -4.08
CA ILE A 155 26.71 -5.91 -3.81
C ILE A 155 28.01 -5.13 -3.70
N ASN A 156 28.68 -5.29 -2.55
CA ASN A 156 29.99 -4.70 -2.28
C ASN A 156 31.05 -5.82 -2.13
N ASP A 157 31.05 -6.79 -3.03
CA ASP A 157 32.07 -7.84 -3.10
C ASP A 157 32.55 -7.99 -4.54
N PRO A 158 33.80 -7.65 -4.85
CA PRO A 158 34.33 -7.74 -6.22
C PRO A 158 34.55 -9.18 -6.70
N ARG A 159 34.47 -10.16 -5.79
CA ARG A 159 34.70 -11.57 -6.14
C ARG A 159 33.46 -12.20 -6.78
N THR A 160 33.68 -13.05 -7.76
CA THR A 160 32.63 -13.88 -8.36
C THR A 160 32.29 -15.07 -7.47
N ALA A 161 31.68 -14.77 -6.30
CA ALA A 161 31.33 -15.75 -5.29
C ALA A 161 29.81 -15.75 -5.01
N LEU A 162 29.42 -16.17 -3.81
CA LEU A 162 28.02 -16.30 -3.39
C LEU A 162 27.18 -15.03 -3.60
N PRO A 163 27.64 -13.79 -3.29
CA PRO A 163 26.84 -12.58 -3.51
C PRO A 163 26.48 -12.37 -5.00
N THR A 164 27.44 -12.57 -5.91
CA THR A 164 27.20 -12.49 -7.37
C THR A 164 26.25 -13.60 -7.82
N GLY A 165 26.37 -14.80 -7.28
CA GLY A 165 25.47 -15.93 -7.55
C GLY A 165 24.03 -15.62 -7.11
N LEU A 166 23.85 -15.05 -5.92
CA LEU A 166 22.54 -14.63 -5.41
C LEU A 166 21.91 -13.53 -6.29
N MET A 167 22.71 -12.51 -6.69
CA MET A 167 22.23 -11.47 -7.60
C MET A 167 21.76 -12.06 -8.91
N ARG A 168 22.57 -12.92 -9.55
CA ARG A 168 22.21 -13.59 -10.81
C ARG A 168 20.95 -14.45 -10.68
N PHE A 169 20.79 -15.12 -9.55
CA PHE A 169 19.59 -15.88 -9.26
C PHE A 169 18.37 -14.96 -9.16
N LEU A 170 18.44 -13.90 -8.35
CA LEU A 170 17.32 -12.98 -8.13
C LEU A 170 16.92 -12.17 -9.38
N THR A 171 17.90 -11.79 -10.20
CA THR A 171 17.66 -11.09 -11.48
C THR A 171 17.31 -12.03 -12.63
N GLY A 172 17.59 -13.32 -12.49
CA GLY A 172 17.27 -14.36 -13.47
C GLY A 172 15.81 -14.80 -13.43
N GLU A 173 15.38 -15.56 -14.42
CA GLU A 173 13.99 -15.98 -14.60
C GLU A 173 13.38 -16.65 -13.36
N ARG A 174 14.11 -17.56 -12.71
CA ARG A 174 13.61 -18.28 -11.53
C ARG A 174 13.37 -17.35 -10.35
N GLY A 175 14.31 -16.45 -10.06
CA GLY A 175 14.18 -15.47 -8.98
C GLY A 175 13.06 -14.47 -9.26
N GLN A 176 12.99 -13.94 -10.47
CA GLN A 176 11.95 -13.00 -10.88
C GLN A 176 10.55 -13.64 -10.85
N ARG A 177 10.43 -14.92 -11.14
CA ARG A 177 9.18 -15.67 -11.01
C ARG A 177 8.76 -15.83 -9.54
N ILE A 178 9.72 -15.98 -8.62
CA ILE A 178 9.44 -15.99 -7.18
C ILE A 178 8.95 -14.60 -6.73
N ILE A 179 9.61 -13.54 -7.17
CA ILE A 179 9.22 -12.15 -6.89
C ILE A 179 7.79 -11.88 -7.40
N LEU A 180 7.50 -12.26 -8.66
CA LEU A 180 6.13 -12.16 -9.20
C LEU A 180 5.12 -12.91 -8.33
N LYS A 181 5.48 -14.11 -7.91
CA LYS A 181 4.63 -14.94 -7.05
C LYS A 181 4.45 -14.38 -5.62
N SER A 182 5.32 -13.54 -5.13
CA SER A 182 5.18 -12.88 -3.81
C SER A 182 4.26 -11.67 -3.82
N GLY A 183 3.72 -11.27 -4.98
CA GLY A 183 2.87 -10.09 -5.11
C GLY A 183 3.63 -8.80 -5.44
N ILE A 184 4.96 -8.88 -5.57
CA ILE A 184 5.83 -7.76 -5.96
C ILE A 184 5.97 -7.73 -7.48
N VAL A 185 6.10 -6.54 -8.07
CA VAL A 185 6.36 -6.40 -9.51
C VAL A 185 7.79 -6.81 -9.82
N PRO A 186 8.01 -7.81 -10.66
CA PRO A 186 9.36 -8.21 -11.06
C PRO A 186 9.99 -7.22 -12.05
N ALA A 187 11.32 -7.13 -12.08
CA ALA A 187 12.02 -6.23 -12.98
C ALA A 187 12.03 -6.73 -14.46
N THR A 188 12.01 -8.04 -14.68
CA THR A 188 12.22 -8.63 -16.03
C THR A 188 11.12 -9.58 -16.49
N GLN A 189 10.19 -9.98 -15.60
CA GLN A 189 9.07 -10.84 -15.98
C GLN A 189 7.82 -10.02 -16.28
N PRO A 190 7.05 -10.37 -17.34
CA PRO A 190 5.80 -9.67 -17.62
C PRO A 190 4.78 -9.91 -16.51
N VAL A 191 4.11 -8.86 -16.11
CA VAL A 191 2.94 -8.92 -15.21
C VAL A 191 1.70 -9.17 -16.07
N ARG A 192 0.86 -10.10 -15.64
CA ARG A 192 -0.41 -10.36 -16.31
C ARG A 192 -1.35 -9.18 -16.07
N LEU A 193 -1.68 -8.45 -17.12
CA LEU A 193 -2.70 -7.41 -17.09
C LEU A 193 -4.08 -8.07 -17.19
N VAL A 194 -4.88 -7.95 -16.16
CA VAL A 194 -6.26 -8.44 -16.14
C VAL A 194 -7.14 -7.26 -15.76
N ASN A 195 -8.16 -7.00 -16.55
CA ASN A 195 -9.19 -6.03 -16.19
C ASN A 195 -10.00 -6.60 -15.03
N VAL A 196 -9.71 -6.15 -13.82
CA VAL A 196 -10.53 -6.45 -12.64
C VAL A 196 -11.68 -5.45 -12.64
N LYS A 197 -12.91 -5.93 -12.78
CA LYS A 197 -14.08 -5.12 -12.46
C LYS A 197 -14.11 -5.03 -10.94
N ASP A 198 -13.59 -3.93 -10.39
CA ASP A 198 -13.82 -3.61 -8.99
C ASP A 198 -15.31 -3.35 -8.81
N GLU A 199 -16.03 -4.25 -8.17
CA GLU A 199 -17.36 -3.97 -7.65
C GLU A 199 -17.19 -2.96 -6.49
N PHE A 200 -17.60 -1.75 -6.74
CA PHE A 200 -17.50 -0.60 -5.82
C PHE A 200 -18.76 -0.47 -4.95
#